data_55a2a44dd64ac5407eb83b2d945a1b59
#
_entry.id   55a2a44dd64ac5407eb83b2d945a1b59
#
_cell.length_a   1.000
_cell.length_b   1.000
_cell.length_c   1.000
_cell.angle_alpha   90.00
_cell.angle_beta   90.00
_cell.angle_gamma   90.00
#
_symmetry.space_group_name_H-M   'P 1'
#
loop_
_entity.id
_entity.type
_entity.pdbx_description
1 polymer ?
#
loop_
_entity_poly.entity_id
_entity_poly.type
_entity_poly.pdbx_seq_one_letter_code
_entity_poly.pdbx_strand_id
1 'polypeptide(L)'
;NKEKQIESEKPKLSKTIRVNIERIDNLMNLFEEVIIDRSRLEDLSKKYKDQEFIETVENLTRVTEDMQGLMLAMRMVPIEQVFNRFPRMVRDLSKDLHKNIALEIYGSDTELDRTVIDEIGDPLVHLIRNSLDHGIESPEKRLQAGKPEEGRITLKAYHSGNHVFI
;
A
#
# COMPACT_ATOMS: atom_id res chain seq x y z
N ASN A 1 32.56 -23.72 32.70
CA ASN A 1 32.15 -22.31 32.71
C ASN A 1 32.45 -21.70 31.34
N LYS A 2 31.48 -21.68 30.47
CA LYS A 2 31.47 -20.92 29.21
C LYS A 2 30.36 -19.89 29.35
N GLU A 3 30.73 -18.67 29.68
CA GLU A 3 29.85 -17.51 29.57
C GLU A 3 29.67 -17.20 28.09
N LYS A 4 28.43 -17.36 27.61
CA LYS A 4 28.01 -16.84 26.31
C LYS A 4 27.77 -15.32 26.47
N GLN A 5 28.64 -14.54 25.88
CA GLN A 5 28.40 -13.12 25.65
C GLN A 5 27.19 -12.99 24.70
N ILE A 6 26.13 -12.42 25.23
CA ILE A 6 24.98 -11.96 24.44
C ILE A 6 25.37 -10.59 23.93
N GLU A 7 25.78 -10.49 22.66
CA GLU A 7 25.94 -9.24 21.96
C GLU A 7 24.56 -8.59 21.84
N SER A 8 24.35 -7.51 22.59
CA SER A 8 23.17 -6.68 22.48
C SER A 8 23.23 -5.89 21.17
N GLU A 9 22.46 -6.30 20.19
CA GLU A 9 22.21 -5.47 18.99
C GLU A 9 21.64 -4.12 19.43
N LYS A 10 22.44 -3.06 19.21
CA LYS A 10 21.98 -1.67 19.38
C LYS A 10 20.84 -1.42 18.39
N PRO A 11 19.70 -0.84 18.83
CA PRO A 11 18.62 -0.49 17.92
C PRO A 11 19.15 0.48 16.87
N LYS A 12 19.05 0.11 15.58
CA LYS A 12 19.29 1.03 14.46
C LYS A 12 18.28 2.17 14.59
N LEU A 13 18.75 3.33 15.01
CA LEU A 13 17.98 4.57 14.96
C LEU A 13 17.59 4.83 13.50
N SER A 14 16.36 4.53 13.14
CA SER A 14 15.79 4.92 11.85
C SER A 14 15.76 6.45 11.83
N LYS A 15 16.60 7.05 10.98
CA LYS A 15 16.57 8.51 10.75
C LYS A 15 15.32 8.80 9.92
N THR A 16 14.22 9.09 10.60
CA THR A 16 12.98 9.51 9.94
C THR A 16 13.05 10.99 9.63
N ILE A 17 12.88 11.36 8.39
CA ILE A 17 12.77 12.75 7.92
C ILE A 17 11.28 13.02 7.67
N ARG A 18 10.76 14.08 8.29
CA ARG A 18 9.39 14.55 7.97
C ARG A 18 9.45 15.48 6.77
N VAL A 19 8.79 15.08 5.69
CA VAL A 19 8.66 15.90 4.48
C VAL A 19 7.20 16.34 4.36
N ASN A 20 6.97 17.59 3.94
CA ASN A 20 5.62 18.07 3.61
C ASN A 20 5.16 17.39 2.32
N ILE A 21 3.99 16.78 2.36
CA ILE A 21 3.39 16.03 1.25
C ILE A 21 3.19 16.93 0.02
N GLU A 22 2.72 18.16 0.20
CA GLU A 22 2.55 19.11 -0.90
C GLU A 22 3.86 19.34 -1.69
N ARG A 23 5.01 19.26 -1.02
CA ARG A 23 6.29 19.37 -1.70
C ARG A 23 6.63 18.15 -2.53
N ILE A 24 6.23 16.97 -2.06
CA ILE A 24 6.40 15.72 -2.83
C ILE A 24 5.47 15.76 -4.05
N ASP A 25 4.22 16.18 -3.90
CA ASP A 25 3.26 16.29 -5.00
C ASP A 25 3.72 17.32 -6.05
N ASN A 26 4.22 18.47 -5.62
CA ASN A 26 4.80 19.46 -6.53
C ASN A 26 6.03 18.92 -7.27
N LEU A 27 6.88 18.16 -6.59
CA LEU A 27 8.04 17.52 -7.22
C LEU A 27 7.59 16.47 -8.27
N MET A 28 6.55 15.69 -7.97
CA MET A 28 5.97 14.74 -8.92
C MET A 28 5.45 15.44 -10.18
N ASN A 29 4.69 16.53 -10.02
CA ASN A 29 4.17 17.30 -11.16
C ASN A 29 5.28 17.84 -12.05
N LEU A 30 6.36 18.40 -11.45
CA LEU A 30 7.52 18.87 -12.22
C LEU A 30 8.23 17.70 -12.93
N PHE A 31 8.28 16.56 -12.29
CA PHE A 31 8.91 15.38 -12.89
C PHE A 31 8.11 14.81 -14.06
N GLU A 32 6.78 14.89 -14.03
CA GLU A 32 5.92 14.53 -15.17
C GLU A 32 6.25 15.35 -16.40
N GLU A 33 6.55 16.65 -16.25
CA GLU A 33 7.01 17.50 -17.36
C GLU A 33 8.35 17.01 -17.92
N VAL A 34 9.28 16.59 -17.07
CA VAL A 34 10.57 16.02 -17.50
C VAL A 34 10.36 14.73 -18.31
N ILE A 35 9.42 13.87 -17.90
CA ILE A 35 9.09 12.63 -18.64
C ILE A 35 8.52 12.95 -20.02
N ILE A 36 7.66 13.97 -20.13
CA ILE A 36 7.10 14.41 -21.41
C ILE A 36 8.19 14.91 -22.35
N ASP A 37 9.10 15.75 -21.84
CA ASP A 37 10.20 16.28 -22.65
C ASP A 37 11.22 15.20 -23.02
N ARG A 38 11.49 14.25 -22.13
CA ARG A 38 12.29 13.05 -22.45
C ARG A 38 11.68 12.28 -23.61
N SER A 39 10.37 12.01 -23.60
CA SER A 39 9.71 11.29 -24.69
C SER A 39 9.84 12.01 -26.03
N ARG A 40 9.79 13.35 -26.02
CA ARG A 40 10.05 14.15 -27.22
C ARG A 40 11.49 14.03 -27.72
N LEU A 41 12.46 13.99 -26.79
CA LEU A 41 13.87 13.79 -27.13
C LEU A 41 14.12 12.39 -27.72
N GLU A 42 13.46 11.35 -27.20
CA GLU A 42 13.51 10.01 -27.77
C GLU A 42 12.99 9.97 -29.20
N ASP A 43 11.88 10.66 -29.50
CA ASP A 43 11.35 10.74 -30.85
C ASP A 43 12.27 11.52 -31.80
N LEU A 44 12.92 12.58 -31.32
CA LEU A 44 13.89 13.35 -32.09
C LEU A 44 15.15 12.53 -32.36
N SER A 45 15.67 11.76 -31.38
CA SER A 45 16.87 10.94 -31.55
C SER A 45 16.70 9.90 -32.65
N LYS A 46 15.52 9.30 -32.78
CA LYS A 46 15.16 8.37 -33.86
C LYS A 46 15.20 9.00 -35.25
N LYS A 47 14.91 10.33 -35.36
CA LYS A 47 14.90 11.03 -36.62
C LYS A 47 16.29 11.42 -37.09
N TYR A 48 17.15 11.87 -36.19
CA TYR A 48 18.44 12.41 -36.55
C TYR A 48 19.52 11.34 -36.76
N LYS A 49 19.32 10.10 -36.27
CA LYS A 49 20.24 8.96 -36.45
C LYS A 49 21.70 9.26 -36.08
N ASP A 50 21.89 10.21 -35.17
CA ASP A 50 23.19 10.49 -34.58
C ASP A 50 23.44 9.56 -33.40
N GLN A 51 24.52 8.80 -33.48
CA GLN A 51 24.80 7.74 -32.50
C GLN A 51 25.06 8.31 -31.10
N GLU A 52 25.81 9.40 -30.98
CA GLU A 52 26.13 10.04 -29.71
C GLU A 52 24.86 10.64 -29.06
N PHE A 53 23.99 11.21 -29.91
CA PHE A 53 22.71 11.74 -29.45
C PHE A 53 21.79 10.60 -28.94
N ILE A 54 21.70 9.49 -29.67
CA ILE A 54 20.89 8.33 -29.27
C ILE A 54 21.37 7.79 -27.92
N GLU A 55 22.67 7.56 -27.75
CA GLU A 55 23.26 7.06 -26.49
C GLU A 55 23.01 8.01 -25.31
N THR A 56 23.08 9.32 -25.56
CA THR A 56 22.78 10.34 -24.54
C THR A 56 21.32 10.29 -24.09
N VAL A 57 20.38 10.15 -25.04
CA VAL A 57 18.94 10.05 -24.73
C VAL A 57 18.62 8.75 -24.02
N GLU A 58 19.22 7.61 -24.41
CA GLU A 58 19.08 6.33 -23.71
C GLU A 58 19.55 6.43 -22.25
N ASN A 59 20.68 7.09 -22.01
CA ASN A 59 21.17 7.30 -20.64
C ASN A 59 20.23 8.21 -19.85
N LEU A 60 19.69 9.27 -20.46
CA LEU A 60 18.68 10.14 -19.82
C LEU A 60 17.43 9.34 -19.46
N THR A 61 16.97 8.47 -20.37
CA THR A 61 15.82 7.59 -20.12
C THR A 61 16.04 6.73 -18.89
N ARG A 62 17.17 6.04 -18.81
CA ARG A 62 17.51 5.21 -17.66
C ARG A 62 17.54 6.00 -16.35
N VAL A 63 18.21 7.15 -16.34
CA VAL A 63 18.31 8.01 -15.13
C VAL A 63 16.94 8.51 -14.68
N THR A 64 16.09 8.92 -15.63
CA THR A 64 14.73 9.36 -15.28
C THR A 64 13.84 8.23 -14.79
N GLU A 65 13.99 7.01 -15.29
CA GLU A 65 13.28 5.83 -14.76
C GLU A 65 13.71 5.50 -13.31
N ASP A 66 15.01 5.53 -13.04
CA ASP A 66 15.54 5.37 -11.68
C ASP A 66 15.00 6.44 -10.73
N MET A 67 14.98 7.71 -11.18
CA MET A 67 14.40 8.82 -10.40
C MET A 67 12.91 8.62 -10.13
N GLN A 68 12.15 8.17 -11.12
CA GLN A 68 10.73 7.90 -10.97
C GLN A 68 10.47 6.84 -9.87
N GLY A 69 11.25 5.76 -9.89
CA GLY A 69 11.18 4.72 -8.85
C GLY A 69 11.44 5.26 -7.45
N LEU A 70 12.48 6.11 -7.29
CA LEU A 70 12.80 6.75 -6.01
C LEU A 70 11.70 7.71 -5.54
N MET A 71 11.10 8.47 -6.44
CA MET A 71 10.02 9.40 -6.12
C MET A 71 8.75 8.66 -5.70
N LEU A 72 8.39 7.58 -6.40
CA LEU A 72 7.28 6.72 -5.99
C LEU A 72 7.52 6.13 -4.58
N ALA A 73 8.73 5.64 -4.31
CA ALA A 73 9.09 5.10 -3.00
C ALA A 73 8.94 6.13 -1.87
N MET A 74 9.22 7.43 -2.13
CA MET A 74 9.01 8.50 -1.13
C MET A 74 7.55 8.77 -0.80
N ARG A 75 6.62 8.35 -1.66
CA ARG A 75 5.18 8.56 -1.52
C ARG A 75 4.46 7.35 -0.92
N MET A 76 5.15 6.23 -0.78
CA MET A 76 4.58 5.02 -0.19
C MET A 76 4.31 5.20 1.29
N VAL A 77 3.14 4.72 1.73
CA VAL A 77 2.72 4.74 3.13
C VAL A 77 2.09 3.40 3.50
N PRO A 78 2.23 2.94 4.75
CA PRO A 78 1.62 1.69 5.21
C PRO A 78 0.09 1.73 5.12
N ILE A 79 -0.53 0.62 4.69
CA ILE A 79 -1.98 0.48 4.63
C ILE A 79 -2.62 0.47 6.03
N GLU A 80 -1.82 0.34 7.07
CA GLU A 80 -2.24 0.43 8.47
C GLU A 80 -3.13 1.65 8.74
N GLN A 81 -2.88 2.78 8.08
CA GLN A 81 -3.68 4.00 8.22
C GLN A 81 -5.16 3.77 7.87
N VAL A 82 -5.43 2.91 6.90
CA VAL A 82 -6.78 2.51 6.51
C VAL A 82 -7.31 1.41 7.43
N PHE A 83 -6.49 0.40 7.69
CA PHE A 83 -6.88 -0.79 8.45
C PHE A 83 -7.24 -0.48 9.91
N ASN A 84 -6.60 0.50 10.53
CA ASN A 84 -6.84 0.89 11.92
C ASN A 84 -8.28 1.37 12.21
N ARG A 85 -9.06 1.71 11.17
CA ARG A 85 -10.47 2.12 11.32
C ARG A 85 -11.42 0.93 11.50
N PHE A 86 -11.06 -0.23 10.95
CA PHE A 86 -11.97 -1.36 10.85
C PHE A 86 -12.26 -2.09 12.15
N PRO A 87 -11.33 -2.28 13.10
CA PRO A 87 -11.63 -2.97 14.37
C PRO A 87 -12.78 -2.35 15.14
N ARG A 88 -12.82 -1.00 15.19
CA ARG A 88 -13.90 -0.30 15.85
C ARG A 88 -15.21 -0.44 15.07
N MET A 89 -15.17 -0.21 13.75
CA MET A 89 -16.35 -0.30 12.90
C MET A 89 -16.97 -1.71 12.94
N VAL A 90 -16.16 -2.76 12.84
CA VAL A 90 -16.64 -4.15 12.91
C VAL A 90 -17.26 -4.44 14.28
N ARG A 91 -16.65 -3.99 15.36
CA ARG A 91 -17.19 -4.16 16.70
C ARG A 91 -18.56 -3.49 16.88
N ASP A 92 -18.70 -2.25 16.42
CA ASP A 92 -19.92 -1.49 16.55
C ASP A 92 -21.04 -2.13 15.70
N LEU A 93 -20.78 -2.45 14.42
CA LEU A 93 -21.73 -3.12 13.55
C LEU A 93 -22.09 -4.54 14.01
N SER A 94 -21.16 -5.29 14.57
CA SER A 94 -21.41 -6.65 15.10
C SER A 94 -22.42 -6.60 16.25
N LYS A 95 -22.35 -5.57 17.11
CA LYS A 95 -23.34 -5.35 18.19
C LYS A 95 -24.69 -5.01 17.64
N ASP A 96 -24.77 -4.08 16.68
CA ASP A 96 -26.02 -3.63 16.08
C ASP A 96 -26.75 -4.79 15.34
N LEU A 97 -25.97 -5.67 14.71
CA LEU A 97 -26.48 -6.83 13.98
C LEU A 97 -26.69 -8.08 14.86
N HIS A 98 -26.37 -8.01 16.15
CA HIS A 98 -26.41 -9.13 17.09
C HIS A 98 -25.63 -10.36 16.58
N LYS A 99 -24.48 -10.12 15.95
CA LYS A 99 -23.56 -11.15 15.43
C LYS A 99 -22.26 -11.17 16.24
N ASN A 100 -21.69 -12.36 16.44
CA ASN A 100 -20.39 -12.53 17.04
C ASN A 100 -19.35 -12.67 15.90
N ILE A 101 -18.44 -11.67 15.74
CA ILE A 101 -17.54 -11.60 14.59
C ILE A 101 -16.14 -11.22 15.04
N ALA A 102 -15.17 -12.07 14.71
CA ALA A 102 -13.74 -11.77 14.83
C ALA A 102 -13.22 -11.13 13.55
N LEU A 103 -12.45 -10.05 13.68
CA LEU A 103 -11.68 -9.43 12.59
C LEU A 103 -10.20 -9.78 12.75
N GLU A 104 -9.63 -10.40 11.74
CA GLU A 104 -8.20 -10.68 11.65
C GLU A 104 -7.58 -9.78 10.58
N ILE A 105 -6.46 -9.14 10.91
CA ILE A 105 -5.74 -8.21 10.00
C ILE A 105 -4.31 -8.71 9.84
N TYR A 106 -3.87 -8.82 8.57
CA TYR A 106 -2.53 -9.23 8.20
C TYR A 106 -1.91 -8.29 7.17
N GLY A 107 -0.62 -8.03 7.29
CA GLY A 107 0.13 -7.22 6.35
C GLY A 107 -0.19 -5.72 6.41
N SER A 108 -0.47 -5.22 7.62
CA SER A 108 -0.72 -3.77 7.85
C SER A 108 0.47 -2.89 7.48
N ASP A 109 1.66 -3.45 7.45
CA ASP A 109 2.92 -2.82 7.05
C ASP A 109 3.13 -2.76 5.53
N THR A 110 2.22 -3.35 4.73
CA THR A 110 2.27 -3.27 3.27
C THR A 110 2.14 -1.82 2.82
N GLU A 111 3.14 -1.36 2.07
CA GLU A 111 3.20 0.01 1.60
C GLU A 111 2.48 0.18 0.26
N LEU A 112 1.69 1.26 0.15
CA LEU A 112 1.00 1.68 -1.08
C LEU A 112 1.21 3.15 -1.32
N ASP A 113 1.02 3.56 -2.58
CA ASP A 113 0.95 4.97 -2.93
C ASP A 113 -0.18 5.66 -2.14
N ARG A 114 0.11 6.85 -1.63
CA ARG A 114 -0.83 7.62 -0.82
C ARG A 114 -2.16 7.88 -1.52
N THR A 115 -2.15 8.16 -2.82
CA THR A 115 -3.40 8.38 -3.58
C THR A 115 -4.29 7.15 -3.52
N VAL A 116 -3.69 5.96 -3.67
CA VAL A 116 -4.42 4.69 -3.56
C VAL A 116 -4.97 4.50 -2.13
N ILE A 117 -4.16 4.85 -1.11
CA ILE A 117 -4.60 4.79 0.30
C ILE A 117 -5.81 5.68 0.55
N ASP A 118 -5.82 6.89 0.00
CA ASP A 118 -6.92 7.83 0.18
C ASP A 118 -8.20 7.36 -0.54
N GLU A 119 -8.07 6.69 -1.69
CA GLU A 119 -9.20 6.21 -2.50
C GLU A 119 -9.76 4.86 -2.04
N ILE A 120 -8.93 3.96 -1.48
CA ILE A 120 -9.35 2.57 -1.18
C ILE A 120 -10.19 2.47 0.10
N GLY A 121 -10.13 3.47 0.95
CA GLY A 121 -10.78 3.43 2.27
C GLY A 121 -12.28 3.18 2.20
N ASP A 122 -13.00 3.92 1.37
CA ASP A 122 -14.46 3.83 1.24
C ASP A 122 -14.93 2.52 0.57
N PRO A 123 -14.31 2.04 -0.52
CA PRO A 123 -14.58 0.71 -1.04
C PRO A 123 -14.41 -0.40 -0.01
N LEU A 124 -13.33 -0.39 0.78
CA LEU A 124 -13.11 -1.40 1.82
C LEU A 124 -14.16 -1.33 2.94
N VAL A 125 -14.56 -0.13 3.38
CA VAL A 125 -15.67 0.05 4.32
C VAL A 125 -16.94 -0.61 3.80
N HIS A 126 -17.26 -0.41 2.51
CA HIS A 126 -18.45 -0.99 1.89
C HIS A 126 -18.37 -2.52 1.81
N LEU A 127 -17.22 -3.07 1.43
CA LEU A 127 -17.01 -4.52 1.37
C LEU A 127 -17.13 -5.19 2.74
N ILE A 128 -16.53 -4.58 3.78
CA ILE A 128 -16.62 -5.10 5.14
C ILE A 128 -18.05 -5.02 5.65
N ARG A 129 -18.76 -3.93 5.40
CA ARG A 129 -20.17 -3.78 5.77
C ARG A 129 -21.02 -4.86 5.09
N ASN A 130 -20.86 -5.07 3.79
CA ASN A 130 -21.58 -6.13 3.06
C ASN A 130 -21.29 -7.52 3.62
N SER A 131 -20.05 -7.79 3.99
CA SER A 131 -19.65 -9.05 4.63
C SER A 131 -20.33 -9.24 5.98
N LEU A 132 -20.45 -8.18 6.78
CA LEU A 132 -21.15 -8.20 8.07
C LEU A 132 -22.64 -8.37 7.90
N ASP A 133 -23.28 -7.63 6.99
CA ASP A 133 -24.72 -7.63 6.80
C ASP A 133 -25.22 -8.93 6.19
N HIS A 134 -24.60 -9.37 5.09
CA HIS A 134 -25.09 -10.44 4.24
C HIS A 134 -24.15 -11.65 4.15
N GLY A 135 -22.85 -11.47 4.40
CA GLY A 135 -21.86 -12.54 4.25
C GLY A 135 -21.81 -13.49 5.44
N ILE A 136 -22.09 -13.02 6.66
CA ILE A 136 -22.03 -13.83 7.89
C ILE A 136 -23.45 -14.06 8.40
N GLU A 137 -23.81 -15.32 8.59
CA GLU A 137 -25.12 -15.72 9.15
C GLU A 137 -25.23 -15.33 10.63
N SER A 138 -26.48 -15.27 11.15
CA SER A 138 -26.71 -15.09 12.59
C SER A 138 -26.15 -16.26 13.41
N PRO A 139 -25.79 -16.05 14.69
CA PRO A 139 -25.24 -17.09 15.56
C PRO A 139 -26.08 -18.37 15.56
N GLU A 140 -27.41 -18.24 15.61
CA GLU A 140 -28.34 -19.39 15.63
C GLU A 140 -28.25 -20.18 14.30
N LYS A 141 -28.25 -19.51 13.16
CA LYS A 141 -28.14 -20.16 11.85
C LYS A 141 -26.78 -20.85 11.67
N ARG A 142 -25.73 -20.26 12.20
CA ARG A 142 -24.39 -20.86 12.15
C ARG A 142 -24.33 -22.14 12.96
N LEU A 143 -24.85 -22.11 14.19
CA LEU A 143 -24.91 -23.30 15.05
C LEU A 143 -25.77 -24.41 14.43
N GLN A 144 -26.94 -24.07 13.85
CA GLN A 144 -27.79 -25.03 13.12
C GLN A 144 -27.09 -25.67 11.92
N ALA A 145 -26.18 -24.92 11.27
CA ALA A 145 -25.36 -25.41 10.16
C ALA A 145 -24.07 -26.12 10.60
N GLY A 146 -23.87 -26.34 11.90
CA GLY A 146 -22.66 -26.96 12.45
C GLY A 146 -21.40 -26.11 12.38
N LYS A 147 -21.55 -24.78 12.18
CA LYS A 147 -20.45 -23.81 12.15
C LYS A 147 -20.21 -23.25 13.54
N PRO A 148 -18.98 -22.76 13.85
CA PRO A 148 -18.74 -22.00 15.07
C PRO A 148 -19.67 -20.79 15.17
N GLU A 149 -20.12 -20.45 16.37
CA GLU A 149 -20.97 -19.29 16.63
C GLU A 149 -20.33 -18.00 16.12
N GLU A 150 -19.03 -17.84 16.36
CA GLU A 150 -18.24 -16.71 15.90
C GLU A 150 -17.98 -16.79 14.39
N GLY A 151 -18.38 -15.74 13.67
CA GLY A 151 -18.00 -15.49 12.29
C GLY A 151 -16.58 -14.88 12.21
N ARG A 152 -15.92 -15.04 11.07
CA ARG A 152 -14.58 -14.48 10.87
C ARG A 152 -14.51 -13.65 9.59
N ILE A 153 -13.94 -12.46 9.71
CA ILE A 153 -13.54 -11.62 8.56
C ILE A 153 -12.02 -11.52 8.61
N THR A 154 -11.39 -11.84 7.50
CA THR A 154 -9.94 -11.70 7.35
C THR A 154 -9.65 -10.61 6.35
N LEU A 155 -8.88 -9.60 6.77
CA LEU A 155 -8.38 -8.52 5.94
C LEU A 155 -6.88 -8.71 5.77
N LYS A 156 -6.42 -8.83 4.52
CA LYS A 156 -5.02 -9.15 4.25
C LYS A 156 -4.48 -8.29 3.13
N ALA A 157 -3.28 -7.71 3.34
CA ALA A 157 -2.54 -7.01 2.29
C ALA A 157 -1.16 -7.65 2.10
N TYR A 158 -0.68 -7.70 0.84
CA TYR A 158 0.66 -8.19 0.52
C TYR A 158 1.08 -7.80 -0.89
N HIS A 159 2.40 -7.69 -1.10
CA HIS A 159 2.98 -7.51 -2.43
C HIS A 159 3.13 -8.85 -3.15
N SER A 160 2.83 -8.85 -4.46
CA SER A 160 3.15 -9.97 -5.36
C SER A 160 3.57 -9.40 -6.72
N GLY A 161 4.86 -9.45 -7.00
CA GLY A 161 5.45 -8.77 -8.16
C GLY A 161 5.20 -7.25 -8.09
N ASN A 162 4.64 -6.68 -9.15
CA ASN A 162 4.32 -5.25 -9.24
C ASN A 162 2.89 -4.92 -8.78
N HIS A 163 2.21 -5.84 -8.09
CA HIS A 163 0.84 -5.65 -7.63
C HIS A 163 0.77 -5.72 -6.11
N VAL A 164 -0.15 -4.96 -5.56
CA VAL A 164 -0.59 -5.11 -4.17
C VAL A 164 -1.96 -5.76 -4.19
N PHE A 165 -2.11 -6.82 -3.41
CA PHE A 165 -3.38 -7.52 -3.20
C PHE A 165 -3.92 -7.14 -1.82
N ILE A 166 -5.20 -6.85 -1.81
CA ILE A 166 -5.95 -6.61 -0.59
C ILE A 166 -7.19 -7.48 -0.62
#